data_4bf2531d76995832ebfc1e4d85f6e972
#
_entry.id   4bf2531d76995832ebfc1e4d85f6e972
#
_cell.length_a   1.000
_cell.length_b   1.000
_cell.length_c   1.000
_cell.angle_alpha   90.00
_cell.angle_beta   90.00
_cell.angle_gamma   90.00
#
_symmetry.space_group_name_H-M   'P 1'
#
loop_
_entity.id
_entity.type
_entity.pdbx_description
1 polymer ?
#
loop_
_entity_poly.entity_id
_entity_poly.type
_entity_poly.pdbx_seq_one_letter_code
_entity_poly.pdbx_strand_id
1 'polypeptide(L)'
;MKLSPLKIDNLKASLPIIQGGMGVGISLSKLAGAVASCGGIGTISAAHPGYLEPDFETNPLEANIRALKHHVKEALKKAKDGLVAVNVMVASNDYEELVKASVESGANLIISGAGLPMSLPELCKGTATKIAPIVSSSKVCSLILKMWDKRHGATADAVVFEGPDAGGHLGFKLEDIDKSREGFYDEIGKIIESIKPYEEKYNKEIPLIVAGGIYSGKDIAKVLKLGAKGVQMGTRFVATNECDASEEFKMAYVNSTKEDIGLVKSPVGLPGRGIRNTFAKRIEVSNDPIRKCYNCIGKCPKKDIPYCISCSLIDSVKGETENSLVFCGSNAYKIDKIVPVKSLIEELVSEVEKE
;
A
#
# COMPACT_ATOMS: atom_id res chain seq x y z
N MET A 1 5.14 -26.00 0.36
CA MET A 1 4.80 -25.61 -1.04
C MET A 1 5.95 -24.77 -1.61
N LYS A 2 6.41 -25.01 -2.85
CA LYS A 2 7.45 -24.17 -3.49
C LYS A 2 6.80 -22.89 -4.07
N LEU A 3 7.37 -21.73 -3.77
CA LEU A 3 6.90 -20.46 -4.34
C LEU A 3 7.29 -20.37 -5.82
N SER A 4 6.33 -19.99 -6.66
CA SER A 4 6.56 -19.67 -8.07
C SER A 4 6.84 -18.17 -8.23
N PRO A 5 7.68 -17.76 -9.19
CA PRO A 5 7.87 -16.36 -9.50
C PRO A 5 6.56 -15.67 -9.87
N LEU A 6 6.39 -14.43 -9.42
CA LEU A 6 5.26 -13.58 -9.83
C LEU A 6 5.57 -12.97 -11.20
N LYS A 7 4.68 -13.22 -12.17
CA LYS A 7 4.72 -12.59 -13.48
C LYS A 7 3.62 -11.53 -13.58
N ILE A 8 3.98 -10.36 -14.07
CA ILE A 8 3.07 -9.25 -14.39
C ILE A 8 3.42 -8.81 -15.80
N ASP A 9 2.72 -9.35 -16.80
CA ASP A 9 3.07 -9.21 -18.20
C ASP A 9 4.55 -9.62 -18.45
N ASN A 10 5.40 -8.73 -18.94
CA ASN A 10 6.83 -8.99 -19.16
C ASN A 10 7.72 -8.82 -17.90
N LEU A 11 7.16 -8.36 -16.79
CA LEU A 11 7.87 -8.26 -15.52
C LEU A 11 7.88 -9.60 -14.78
N LYS A 12 8.98 -9.88 -14.07
CA LYS A 12 9.12 -11.13 -13.30
C LYS A 12 9.84 -10.85 -11.98
N ALA A 13 9.14 -11.01 -10.87
CA ALA A 13 9.73 -11.07 -9.54
C ALA A 13 10.00 -12.52 -9.14
N SER A 14 11.15 -12.79 -8.54
CA SER A 14 11.54 -14.17 -8.15
C SER A 14 10.63 -14.74 -7.06
N LEU A 15 10.07 -13.86 -6.21
CA LEU A 15 9.14 -14.21 -5.15
C LEU A 15 7.79 -13.51 -5.36
N PRO A 16 6.67 -14.18 -5.06
CA PRO A 16 5.33 -13.63 -5.20
C PRO A 16 4.95 -12.75 -4.00
N ILE A 17 5.87 -11.93 -3.51
CA ILE A 17 5.72 -11.06 -2.35
C ILE A 17 5.93 -9.62 -2.77
N ILE A 18 4.91 -8.78 -2.57
CA ILE A 18 4.97 -7.33 -2.74
C ILE A 18 4.98 -6.70 -1.35
N GLN A 19 5.95 -5.85 -1.07
CA GLN A 19 5.85 -4.96 0.07
C GLN A 19 4.93 -3.80 -0.32
N GLY A 20 3.80 -3.64 0.36
CA GLY A 20 2.81 -2.60 0.07
C GLY A 20 3.32 -1.20 0.37
N GLY A 21 2.88 -0.22 -0.43
CA GLY A 21 3.21 1.18 -0.20
C GLY A 21 2.62 1.70 1.10
N MET A 22 3.44 2.30 1.95
CA MET A 22 3.05 2.85 3.25
C MET A 22 3.54 4.28 3.39
N GLY A 23 2.62 5.21 3.47
CA GLY A 23 2.88 6.65 3.68
C GLY A 23 2.47 7.09 5.08
N VAL A 24 3.02 8.19 5.55
CA VAL A 24 4.06 9.04 5.00
C VAL A 24 5.43 8.51 5.43
N GLY A 25 6.43 8.51 4.53
CA GLY A 25 7.82 8.25 4.92
C GLY A 25 8.18 6.85 5.42
N ILE A 26 7.24 5.89 5.43
CA ILE A 26 7.46 4.53 5.94
C ILE A 26 8.14 3.66 4.87
N SER A 27 7.63 3.69 3.64
CA SER A 27 8.22 2.96 2.52
C SER A 27 8.76 3.92 1.45
N LEU A 28 10.03 4.17 1.49
CA LEU A 28 10.79 4.94 0.52
C LEU A 28 11.89 4.07 -0.11
N SER A 29 13.02 4.66 -0.48
CA SER A 29 14.05 3.96 -1.25
C SER A 29 14.83 2.89 -0.49
N LYS A 30 14.94 2.99 0.85
CA LYS A 30 15.68 1.98 1.62
C LYS A 30 14.88 0.68 1.66
N LEU A 31 13.63 0.76 2.12
CA LEU A 31 12.76 -0.41 2.24
C LEU A 31 12.46 -1.01 0.87
N ALA A 32 11.98 -0.21 -0.08
CA ALA A 32 11.59 -0.72 -1.39
C ALA A 32 12.78 -1.36 -2.13
N GLY A 33 13.95 -0.73 -2.10
CA GLY A 33 15.16 -1.28 -2.72
C GLY A 33 15.64 -2.57 -2.05
N ALA A 34 15.53 -2.69 -0.73
CA ALA A 34 15.89 -3.90 0.00
C ALA A 34 14.98 -5.07 -0.35
N VAL A 35 13.66 -4.86 -0.38
CA VAL A 35 12.70 -5.91 -0.77
C VAL A 35 12.91 -6.34 -2.21
N ALA A 36 13.10 -5.41 -3.13
CA ALA A 36 13.36 -5.70 -4.54
C ALA A 36 14.66 -6.50 -4.72
N SER A 37 15.73 -6.15 -3.99
CA SER A 37 17.01 -6.89 -4.04
C SER A 37 16.92 -8.32 -3.49
N CYS A 38 15.91 -8.61 -2.66
CA CYS A 38 15.61 -9.94 -2.13
C CYS A 38 14.64 -10.75 -3.02
N GLY A 39 14.29 -10.24 -4.21
CA GLY A 39 13.47 -10.94 -5.18
C GLY A 39 11.97 -10.71 -5.07
N GLY A 40 11.49 -9.91 -4.11
CA GLY A 40 10.14 -9.41 -4.06
C GLY A 40 9.93 -8.17 -4.93
N ILE A 41 8.77 -7.51 -4.81
CA ILE A 41 8.52 -6.19 -5.38
C ILE A 41 8.49 -5.18 -4.23
N GLY A 42 9.42 -4.23 -4.24
CA GLY A 42 9.46 -3.16 -3.26
C GLY A 42 8.60 -1.98 -3.73
N THR A 43 7.77 -1.41 -2.87
CA THR A 43 6.85 -0.34 -3.24
C THR A 43 7.12 0.94 -2.46
N ILE A 44 7.34 2.03 -3.19
CA ILE A 44 7.46 3.38 -2.63
C ILE A 44 6.06 4.00 -2.51
N SER A 45 5.78 4.64 -1.39
CA SER A 45 4.56 5.44 -1.22
C SER A 45 4.76 6.86 -1.76
N ALA A 46 3.85 7.29 -2.64
CA ALA A 46 3.80 8.67 -3.15
C ALA A 46 3.10 9.65 -2.18
N ALA A 47 2.69 9.21 -1.00
CA ALA A 47 2.10 10.08 0.01
C ALA A 47 3.20 10.91 0.71
N HIS A 48 3.34 12.16 0.32
CA HIS A 48 4.32 13.12 0.85
C HIS A 48 5.76 12.58 0.94
N PRO A 49 6.34 12.01 -0.14
CA PRO A 49 7.71 11.52 -0.09
C PRO A 49 8.74 12.63 0.17
N GLY A 50 8.37 13.88 -0.11
CA GLY A 50 9.20 15.07 0.10
C GLY A 50 9.09 15.74 1.47
N TYR A 51 8.48 15.08 2.46
CA TYR A 51 8.22 15.67 3.78
C TYR A 51 9.48 16.13 4.54
N LEU A 52 10.67 15.70 4.13
CA LEU A 52 11.98 16.13 4.67
C LEU A 52 12.69 17.15 3.77
N GLU A 53 12.13 17.48 2.61
CA GLU A 53 12.73 18.46 1.71
C GLU A 53 12.66 19.88 2.32
N PRO A 54 13.68 20.72 2.15
CA PRO A 54 13.75 22.04 2.80
C PRO A 54 12.60 22.97 2.44
N ASP A 55 12.05 22.84 1.22
CA ASP A 55 10.97 23.65 0.68
C ASP A 55 9.58 22.98 0.76
N PHE A 56 9.47 21.81 1.40
CA PHE A 56 8.20 21.09 1.52
C PHE A 56 7.10 21.94 2.16
N GLU A 57 7.46 22.78 3.11
CA GLU A 57 6.51 23.67 3.82
C GLU A 57 5.90 24.74 2.92
N THR A 58 6.61 25.20 1.91
CA THR A 58 6.21 26.29 1.01
C THR A 58 5.79 25.81 -0.37
N ASN A 59 6.33 24.67 -0.82
CA ASN A 59 6.16 24.13 -2.18
C ASN A 59 6.00 22.61 -2.17
N PRO A 60 4.95 22.07 -1.49
CA PRO A 60 4.85 20.63 -1.23
C PRO A 60 4.78 19.76 -2.49
N LEU A 61 4.17 20.23 -3.58
CA LEU A 61 4.07 19.46 -4.83
C LEU A 61 5.45 19.24 -5.45
N GLU A 62 6.22 20.30 -5.66
CA GLU A 62 7.56 20.23 -6.25
C GLU A 62 8.53 19.41 -5.37
N ALA A 63 8.45 19.59 -4.06
CA ALA A 63 9.21 18.80 -3.09
C ALA A 63 8.87 17.31 -3.20
N ASN A 64 7.58 16.97 -3.30
CA ASN A 64 7.12 15.59 -3.45
C ASN A 64 7.57 14.98 -4.78
N ILE A 65 7.44 15.69 -5.91
CA ILE A 65 7.88 15.22 -7.23
C ILE A 65 9.39 14.96 -7.23
N ARG A 66 10.18 15.90 -6.73
CA ARG A 66 11.64 15.78 -6.66
C ARG A 66 12.06 14.59 -5.80
N ALA A 67 11.51 14.48 -4.59
CA ALA A 67 11.81 13.39 -3.68
C ALA A 67 11.34 12.03 -4.22
N LEU A 68 10.15 11.96 -4.83
CA LEU A 68 9.64 10.72 -5.43
C LEU A 68 10.57 10.23 -6.55
N LYS A 69 10.98 11.12 -7.46
CA LYS A 69 11.94 10.82 -8.52
C LYS A 69 13.29 10.33 -7.96
N HIS A 70 13.76 10.97 -6.90
CA HIS A 70 14.97 10.54 -6.21
C HIS A 70 14.82 9.14 -5.60
N HIS A 71 13.76 8.91 -4.83
CA HIS A 71 13.54 7.62 -4.17
C HIS A 71 13.34 6.47 -5.15
N VAL A 72 12.63 6.68 -6.26
CA VAL A 72 12.47 5.63 -7.29
C VAL A 72 13.82 5.25 -7.89
N LYS A 73 14.64 6.23 -8.28
CA LYS A 73 15.99 5.99 -8.83
C LYS A 73 16.91 5.27 -7.84
N GLU A 74 16.92 5.69 -6.57
CA GLU A 74 17.73 5.06 -5.53
C GLU A 74 17.25 3.64 -5.19
N ALA A 75 15.93 3.39 -5.21
CA ALA A 75 15.39 2.05 -5.01
C ALA A 75 15.78 1.12 -6.17
N LEU A 76 15.63 1.56 -7.42
CA LEU A 76 16.04 0.80 -8.62
C LEU A 76 17.53 0.48 -8.61
N LYS A 77 18.37 1.43 -8.23
CA LYS A 77 19.82 1.21 -8.07
C LYS A 77 20.15 0.13 -7.04
N LYS A 78 19.45 0.12 -5.89
CA LYS A 78 19.60 -0.90 -4.84
C LYS A 78 19.03 -2.25 -5.26
N ALA A 79 17.91 -2.24 -5.98
CA ALA A 79 17.21 -3.42 -6.45
C ALA A 79 18.03 -4.23 -7.47
N LYS A 80 18.99 -3.61 -8.16
CA LYS A 80 19.71 -4.18 -9.31
C LYS A 80 18.69 -4.60 -10.40
N ASP A 81 18.44 -5.91 -10.55
CA ASP A 81 17.45 -6.45 -11.49
C ASP A 81 16.07 -6.67 -10.87
N GLY A 82 15.88 -6.27 -9.60
CA GLY A 82 14.61 -6.38 -8.89
C GLY A 82 13.59 -5.31 -9.32
N LEU A 83 12.32 -5.52 -8.97
CA LEU A 83 11.21 -4.67 -9.38
C LEU A 83 10.84 -3.66 -8.30
N VAL A 84 10.65 -2.40 -8.71
CA VAL A 84 10.20 -1.30 -7.86
C VAL A 84 8.84 -0.79 -8.35
N ALA A 85 7.86 -0.79 -7.46
CA ALA A 85 6.55 -0.21 -7.67
C ALA A 85 6.43 1.15 -6.97
N VAL A 86 5.42 1.92 -7.38
CA VAL A 86 4.98 3.12 -6.66
C VAL A 86 3.49 3.00 -6.36
N ASN A 87 3.13 3.22 -5.10
CA ASN A 87 1.73 3.32 -4.69
C ASN A 87 1.28 4.78 -4.73
N VAL A 88 0.22 5.06 -5.51
CA VAL A 88 -0.35 6.41 -5.66
C VAL A 88 -1.84 6.38 -5.32
N MET A 89 -2.25 7.21 -4.35
CA MET A 89 -3.65 7.32 -3.93
C MET A 89 -4.45 8.22 -4.87
N VAL A 90 -5.56 7.71 -5.41
CA VAL A 90 -6.49 8.48 -6.28
C VAL A 90 -7.05 9.71 -5.58
N ALA A 91 -7.24 9.63 -4.26
CA ALA A 91 -7.75 10.74 -3.46
C ALA A 91 -6.77 11.92 -3.32
N SER A 92 -5.50 11.74 -3.69
CA SER A 92 -4.50 12.83 -3.68
C SER A 92 -4.86 13.90 -4.71
N ASN A 93 -4.72 15.18 -4.34
CA ASN A 93 -4.88 16.29 -5.28
C ASN A 93 -3.90 16.20 -6.45
N ASP A 94 -2.68 15.73 -6.18
CA ASP A 94 -1.56 15.70 -7.13
C ASP A 94 -1.40 14.31 -7.78
N TYR A 95 -2.53 13.58 -7.91
CA TYR A 95 -2.54 12.18 -8.39
C TYR A 95 -1.83 12.02 -9.73
N GLU A 96 -2.20 12.83 -10.71
CA GLU A 96 -1.68 12.70 -12.08
C GLU A 96 -0.20 13.08 -12.18
N GLU A 97 0.20 14.13 -11.47
CA GLU A 97 1.58 14.59 -11.38
C GLU A 97 2.48 13.53 -10.74
N LEU A 98 2.01 12.90 -9.67
CA LEU A 98 2.75 11.83 -8.97
C LEU A 98 2.84 10.55 -9.82
N VAL A 99 1.78 10.19 -10.56
CA VAL A 99 1.84 9.07 -11.52
C VAL A 99 2.86 9.37 -12.62
N LYS A 100 2.79 10.55 -13.26
CA LYS A 100 3.75 10.97 -14.31
C LYS A 100 5.19 10.96 -13.78
N ALA A 101 5.43 11.53 -12.60
CA ALA A 101 6.76 11.56 -11.98
C ALA A 101 7.29 10.13 -11.70
N SER A 102 6.42 9.21 -11.31
CA SER A 102 6.78 7.80 -11.08
C SER A 102 7.18 7.09 -12.38
N VAL A 103 6.39 7.27 -13.45
CA VAL A 103 6.66 6.71 -14.78
C VAL A 103 7.96 7.26 -15.34
N GLU A 104 8.16 8.58 -15.31
CA GLU A 104 9.38 9.26 -15.79
C GLU A 104 10.64 8.82 -15.03
N SER A 105 10.48 8.35 -13.79
CA SER A 105 11.58 7.86 -12.97
C SER A 105 11.92 6.40 -13.21
N GLY A 106 11.14 5.70 -14.05
CA GLY A 106 11.35 4.31 -14.40
C GLY A 106 10.72 3.29 -13.44
N ALA A 107 9.69 3.69 -12.68
CA ALA A 107 8.94 2.73 -11.86
C ALA A 107 8.40 1.58 -12.73
N ASN A 108 8.58 0.34 -12.29
CA ASN A 108 8.15 -0.84 -13.04
C ASN A 108 6.62 -1.03 -12.98
N LEU A 109 5.99 -0.63 -11.88
CA LEU A 109 4.56 -0.84 -11.63
C LEU A 109 3.97 0.33 -10.84
N ILE A 110 2.78 0.80 -11.23
CA ILE A 110 1.97 1.70 -10.42
C ILE A 110 0.83 0.90 -9.78
N ILE A 111 0.77 0.92 -8.45
CA ILE A 111 -0.32 0.33 -7.67
C ILE A 111 -1.20 1.48 -7.19
N SER A 112 -2.48 1.48 -7.55
CA SER A 112 -3.34 2.65 -7.29
C SER A 112 -4.67 2.25 -6.65
N GLY A 113 -5.02 2.94 -5.57
CA GLY A 113 -6.25 2.75 -4.78
C GLY A 113 -6.66 4.02 -4.07
N ALA A 114 -7.39 3.89 -2.96
CA ALA A 114 -8.03 5.01 -2.26
C ALA A 114 -8.92 5.85 -3.21
N GLY A 115 -9.72 5.17 -4.01
CA GLY A 115 -10.59 5.70 -5.07
C GLY A 115 -10.51 4.82 -6.32
N LEU A 116 -11.26 5.20 -7.37
CA LEU A 116 -11.28 4.48 -8.63
C LEU A 116 -10.26 5.11 -9.60
N PRO A 117 -9.15 4.41 -9.98
CA PRO A 117 -8.05 4.99 -10.78
C PRO A 117 -8.41 5.06 -12.27
N MET A 118 -9.42 5.87 -12.63
CA MET A 118 -10.00 5.90 -13.97
C MET A 118 -9.06 6.47 -15.04
N SER A 119 -8.16 7.39 -14.69
CA SER A 119 -7.18 7.98 -15.62
C SER A 119 -5.87 7.18 -15.72
N LEU A 120 -5.64 6.20 -14.86
CA LEU A 120 -4.36 5.48 -14.78
C LEU A 120 -3.92 4.84 -16.11
N PRO A 121 -4.79 4.17 -16.90
CA PRO A 121 -4.39 3.63 -18.20
C PRO A 121 -3.89 4.68 -19.18
N GLU A 122 -4.51 5.86 -19.20
CA GLU A 122 -4.10 6.94 -20.09
C GLU A 122 -2.77 7.56 -19.65
N LEU A 123 -2.57 7.73 -18.34
CA LEU A 123 -1.33 8.29 -17.79
C LEU A 123 -0.10 7.39 -18.03
N CYS A 124 -0.30 6.07 -18.14
CA CYS A 124 0.76 5.10 -18.39
C CYS A 124 0.84 4.60 -19.83
N LYS A 125 -0.03 5.11 -20.71
CA LYS A 125 -0.10 4.68 -22.13
C LYS A 125 1.20 4.90 -22.88
N GLY A 126 1.64 3.88 -23.60
CA GLY A 126 2.87 3.93 -24.39
C GLY A 126 4.17 3.85 -23.57
N THR A 127 4.09 3.61 -22.27
CA THR A 127 5.25 3.44 -21.39
C THR A 127 5.50 1.97 -21.07
N ALA A 128 6.66 1.65 -20.48
CA ALA A 128 6.97 0.31 -20.00
C ALA A 128 6.34 0.00 -18.61
N THR A 129 5.86 1.02 -17.90
CA THR A 129 5.31 0.91 -16.56
C THR A 129 3.98 0.15 -16.57
N LYS A 130 3.84 -0.86 -15.73
CA LYS A 130 2.62 -1.66 -15.57
C LYS A 130 1.67 -1.01 -14.57
N ILE A 131 0.38 -1.38 -14.64
CA ILE A 131 -0.67 -0.78 -13.81
C ILE A 131 -1.49 -1.83 -13.07
N ALA A 132 -1.72 -1.60 -11.77
CA ALA A 132 -2.51 -2.46 -10.91
C ALA A 132 -3.48 -1.64 -10.05
N PRO A 133 -4.79 -1.78 -10.23
CA PRO A 133 -5.76 -1.17 -9.32
C PRO A 133 -5.84 -1.97 -8.01
N ILE A 134 -6.07 -1.27 -6.89
CA ILE A 134 -6.48 -1.88 -5.62
C ILE A 134 -7.99 -1.93 -5.58
N VAL A 135 -8.53 -3.10 -5.26
CA VAL A 135 -9.96 -3.36 -5.16
C VAL A 135 -10.32 -3.97 -3.80
N SER A 136 -11.51 -3.66 -3.29
CA SER A 136 -12.05 -4.25 -2.05
C SER A 136 -13.09 -5.33 -2.29
N SER A 137 -13.48 -5.56 -3.54
CA SER A 137 -14.46 -6.59 -3.93
C SER A 137 -14.46 -6.90 -5.42
N SER A 138 -15.05 -8.02 -5.80
CA SER A 138 -15.31 -8.42 -7.19
C SER A 138 -16.16 -7.41 -7.96
N LYS A 139 -17.10 -6.73 -7.27
CA LYS A 139 -17.90 -5.65 -7.86
C LYS A 139 -17.03 -4.46 -8.26
N VAL A 140 -16.10 -4.04 -7.39
CA VAL A 140 -15.19 -2.94 -7.68
C VAL A 140 -14.20 -3.34 -8.76
N CYS A 141 -13.68 -4.58 -8.74
CA CYS A 141 -12.83 -5.14 -9.79
C CYS A 141 -13.52 -5.07 -11.15
N SER A 142 -14.73 -5.66 -11.26
CA SER A 142 -15.52 -5.64 -12.50
C SER A 142 -15.81 -4.22 -13.00
N LEU A 143 -16.10 -3.30 -12.09
CA LEU A 143 -16.35 -1.90 -12.45
C LEU A 143 -15.13 -1.24 -13.07
N ILE A 144 -13.96 -1.37 -12.42
CA ILE A 144 -12.72 -0.75 -12.90
C ILE A 144 -12.33 -1.35 -14.25
N LEU A 145 -12.28 -2.68 -14.38
CA LEU A 145 -11.89 -3.35 -15.63
C LEU A 145 -12.84 -2.98 -16.78
N LYS A 146 -14.16 -2.97 -16.53
CA LYS A 146 -15.16 -2.53 -17.51
C LYS A 146 -14.96 -1.08 -17.95
N MET A 147 -14.64 -0.19 -17.01
CA MET A 147 -14.47 1.23 -17.33
C MET A 147 -13.17 1.47 -18.09
N TRP A 148 -12.08 0.79 -17.73
CA TRP A 148 -10.82 0.86 -18.43
C TRP A 148 -10.93 0.32 -19.86
N ASP A 149 -11.58 -0.83 -20.02
CA ASP A 149 -11.88 -1.40 -21.35
C ASP A 149 -12.68 -0.43 -22.21
N LYS A 150 -13.79 0.09 -21.68
CA LYS A 150 -14.70 0.96 -22.45
C LYS A 150 -14.09 2.31 -22.81
N ARG A 151 -13.32 2.91 -21.89
CA ARG A 151 -12.81 4.29 -22.07
C ARG A 151 -11.45 4.36 -22.73
N HIS A 152 -10.60 3.38 -22.48
CA HIS A 152 -9.20 3.41 -22.88
C HIS A 152 -8.80 2.26 -23.80
N GLY A 153 -9.68 1.26 -24.04
CA GLY A 153 -9.33 0.04 -24.75
C GLY A 153 -8.17 -0.71 -24.08
N ALA A 154 -8.13 -0.68 -22.73
CA ALA A 154 -7.04 -1.21 -21.92
C ALA A 154 -7.57 -2.05 -20.75
N THR A 155 -6.70 -2.87 -20.18
CA THR A 155 -6.99 -3.65 -18.96
C THR A 155 -5.84 -3.56 -17.97
N ALA A 156 -6.01 -4.10 -16.75
CA ALA A 156 -4.98 -4.14 -15.74
C ALA A 156 -3.83 -5.11 -16.11
N ASP A 157 -2.64 -4.85 -15.59
CA ASP A 157 -1.50 -5.79 -15.67
C ASP A 157 -1.49 -6.75 -14.47
N ALA A 158 -2.06 -6.33 -13.35
CA ALA A 158 -2.35 -7.13 -12.16
C ALA A 158 -3.53 -6.48 -11.41
N VAL A 159 -4.14 -7.19 -10.48
CA VAL A 159 -5.15 -6.66 -9.55
C VAL A 159 -4.71 -6.92 -8.13
N VAL A 160 -4.79 -5.92 -7.26
CA VAL A 160 -4.54 -6.07 -5.82
C VAL A 160 -5.88 -6.09 -5.09
N PHE A 161 -6.21 -7.20 -4.46
CA PHE A 161 -7.38 -7.32 -3.57
C PHE A 161 -6.95 -7.04 -2.13
N GLU A 162 -7.44 -5.95 -1.58
CA GLU A 162 -7.16 -5.56 -0.21
C GLU A 162 -8.35 -5.88 0.69
N GLY A 163 -8.15 -6.83 1.61
CA GLY A 163 -9.15 -7.27 2.58
C GLY A 163 -9.29 -6.34 3.78
N PRO A 164 -10.33 -6.58 4.62
CA PRO A 164 -10.71 -5.69 5.72
C PRO A 164 -9.72 -5.69 6.91
N ASP A 165 -8.74 -6.59 6.94
CA ASP A 165 -7.71 -6.66 7.98
C ASP A 165 -6.43 -5.88 7.64
N ALA A 166 -6.47 -5.08 6.57
CA ALA A 166 -5.42 -4.13 6.22
C ALA A 166 -5.25 -3.03 7.28
N GLY A 167 -4.09 -2.39 7.25
CA GLY A 167 -3.81 -1.16 7.99
C GLY A 167 -4.11 0.09 7.16
N GLY A 168 -4.22 1.24 7.81
CA GLY A 168 -4.57 2.48 7.13
C GLY A 168 -6.05 2.58 6.81
N HIS A 169 -6.37 3.29 5.73
CA HIS A 169 -7.77 3.48 5.32
C HIS A 169 -8.31 2.21 4.65
N LEU A 170 -9.49 1.79 5.11
CA LEU A 170 -10.14 0.58 4.63
C LEU A 170 -11.14 0.92 3.52
N GLY A 171 -11.11 0.16 2.42
CA GLY A 171 -12.04 0.30 1.30
C GLY A 171 -13.44 -0.30 1.57
N PHE A 172 -13.89 -0.27 2.83
CA PHE A 172 -15.15 -0.84 3.32
C PHE A 172 -15.91 0.19 4.13
N LYS A 173 -17.25 0.05 4.19
CA LYS A 173 -18.03 0.78 5.18
C LYS A 173 -17.82 0.15 6.56
N LEU A 174 -17.98 0.96 7.60
CA LEU A 174 -17.77 0.50 8.98
C LEU A 174 -18.63 -0.72 9.34
N GLU A 175 -19.91 -0.69 8.95
CA GLU A 175 -20.89 -1.75 9.17
C GLU A 175 -20.60 -3.04 8.39
N ASP A 176 -19.81 -2.97 7.32
CA ASP A 176 -19.53 -4.11 6.44
C ASP A 176 -18.19 -4.83 6.76
N ILE A 177 -17.37 -4.30 7.68
CA ILE A 177 -16.02 -4.81 7.94
C ILE A 177 -16.05 -6.27 8.40
N ASP A 178 -16.90 -6.62 9.37
CA ASP A 178 -16.94 -7.98 9.91
C ASP A 178 -17.48 -8.98 8.89
N LYS A 179 -18.56 -8.62 8.18
CA LYS A 179 -19.08 -9.43 7.07
C LYS A 179 -18.03 -9.63 5.97
N SER A 180 -17.28 -8.60 5.64
CA SER A 180 -16.20 -8.68 4.64
C SER A 180 -15.05 -9.56 5.10
N ARG A 181 -14.78 -9.60 6.41
CA ARG A 181 -13.78 -10.50 7.01
C ARG A 181 -14.22 -11.96 6.89
N GLU A 182 -15.47 -12.27 7.19
CA GLU A 182 -16.04 -13.62 7.04
C GLU A 182 -15.99 -14.10 5.59
N GLY A 183 -16.34 -13.24 4.63
CA GLY A 183 -16.36 -13.54 3.21
C GLY A 183 -15.02 -13.39 2.46
N PHE A 184 -13.91 -13.06 3.15
CA PHE A 184 -12.64 -12.69 2.53
C PHE A 184 -12.09 -13.74 1.55
N TYR A 185 -12.06 -15.00 1.96
CA TYR A 185 -11.51 -16.08 1.13
C TYR A 185 -12.41 -16.43 -0.07
N ASP A 186 -13.72 -16.35 0.10
CA ASP A 186 -14.69 -16.57 -0.98
C ASP A 186 -14.61 -15.47 -2.05
N GLU A 187 -14.28 -14.26 -1.63
CA GLU A 187 -14.17 -13.11 -2.54
C GLU A 187 -12.97 -13.25 -3.49
N ILE A 188 -11.91 -13.96 -3.10
CA ILE A 188 -10.76 -14.28 -3.97
C ILE A 188 -11.22 -14.97 -5.25
N GLY A 189 -12.02 -16.04 -5.12
CA GLY A 189 -12.57 -16.77 -6.26
C GLY A 189 -13.45 -15.89 -7.16
N LYS A 190 -14.31 -15.05 -6.58
CA LYS A 190 -15.17 -14.13 -7.34
C LYS A 190 -14.39 -13.07 -8.10
N ILE A 191 -13.28 -12.58 -7.54
CA ILE A 191 -12.41 -11.63 -8.24
C ILE A 191 -11.72 -12.31 -9.40
N ILE A 192 -11.18 -13.52 -9.22
CA ILE A 192 -10.56 -14.31 -10.29
C ILE A 192 -11.56 -14.49 -11.45
N GLU A 193 -12.80 -14.89 -11.16
CA GLU A 193 -13.85 -15.02 -12.18
C GLU A 193 -14.14 -13.67 -12.88
N SER A 194 -14.11 -12.55 -12.18
CA SER A 194 -14.33 -11.23 -12.79
C SER A 194 -13.18 -10.75 -13.68
N ILE A 195 -11.98 -11.30 -13.52
CA ILE A 195 -10.79 -11.00 -14.33
C ILE A 195 -10.80 -11.78 -15.66
N LYS A 196 -11.23 -13.04 -15.66
CA LYS A 196 -11.16 -13.96 -16.82
C LYS A 196 -11.62 -13.36 -18.16
N PRO A 197 -12.77 -12.66 -18.27
CA PRO A 197 -13.21 -12.10 -19.54
C PRO A 197 -12.23 -11.10 -20.16
N TYR A 198 -11.45 -10.42 -19.31
CA TYR A 198 -10.45 -9.46 -19.75
C TYR A 198 -9.13 -10.13 -20.11
N GLU A 199 -8.75 -11.22 -19.42
CA GLU A 199 -7.63 -12.06 -19.83
C GLU A 199 -7.83 -12.64 -21.24
N GLU A 200 -9.03 -13.18 -21.49
CA GLU A 200 -9.42 -13.70 -22.80
C GLU A 200 -9.43 -12.60 -23.86
N LYS A 201 -10.11 -11.46 -23.58
CA LYS A 201 -10.23 -10.35 -24.53
C LYS A 201 -8.87 -9.76 -24.93
N TYR A 202 -7.97 -9.61 -23.96
CA TYR A 202 -6.66 -8.97 -24.16
C TYR A 202 -5.52 -9.98 -24.40
N ASN A 203 -5.83 -11.28 -24.43
CA ASN A 203 -4.88 -12.39 -24.54
C ASN A 203 -3.68 -12.21 -23.60
N LYS A 204 -3.95 -12.03 -22.29
CA LYS A 204 -2.98 -11.62 -21.29
C LYS A 204 -3.38 -12.15 -19.91
N GLU A 205 -2.43 -12.74 -19.17
CA GLU A 205 -2.63 -13.11 -17.76
C GLU A 205 -2.70 -11.84 -16.89
N ILE A 206 -3.68 -11.76 -15.99
CA ILE A 206 -3.85 -10.67 -15.02
C ILE A 206 -3.79 -11.28 -13.62
N PRO A 207 -2.60 -11.37 -13.00
CA PRO A 207 -2.43 -12.01 -11.71
C PRO A 207 -3.20 -11.25 -10.61
N LEU A 208 -3.92 -12.01 -9.77
CA LEU A 208 -4.51 -11.51 -8.54
C LEU A 208 -3.48 -11.55 -7.42
N ILE A 209 -3.25 -10.41 -6.78
CA ILE A 209 -2.41 -10.21 -5.60
C ILE A 209 -3.34 -10.00 -4.40
N VAL A 210 -3.19 -10.77 -3.33
CA VAL A 210 -4.04 -10.67 -2.14
C VAL A 210 -3.32 -9.91 -1.03
N ALA A 211 -4.01 -8.94 -0.45
CA ALA A 211 -3.54 -8.09 0.63
C ALA A 211 -4.55 -8.02 1.79
N GLY A 212 -4.13 -7.47 2.93
CA GLY A 212 -5.00 -7.27 4.10
C GLY A 212 -5.05 -8.46 5.04
N GLY A 213 -4.26 -8.40 6.12
CA GLY A 213 -4.20 -9.45 7.13
C GLY A 213 -3.18 -10.55 6.86
N ILE A 214 -2.50 -10.57 5.73
CA ILE A 214 -1.42 -11.52 5.42
C ILE A 214 -0.22 -11.21 6.30
N TYR A 215 0.20 -12.20 7.13
CA TYR A 215 1.25 -12.01 8.13
C TYR A 215 2.35 -13.07 8.07
N SER A 216 2.00 -14.32 7.91
CA SER A 216 2.88 -15.49 7.94
C SER A 216 2.96 -16.21 6.60
N GLY A 217 3.94 -17.10 6.45
CA GLY A 217 4.01 -17.99 5.28
C GLY A 217 2.79 -18.91 5.13
N LYS A 218 2.14 -19.27 6.26
CA LYS A 218 0.88 -20.00 6.25
C LYS A 218 -0.25 -19.20 5.59
N ASP A 219 -0.35 -17.89 5.89
CA ASP A 219 -1.35 -17.02 5.25
C ASP A 219 -1.06 -16.89 3.74
N ILE A 220 0.22 -16.75 3.37
CA ILE A 220 0.65 -16.72 1.97
C ILE A 220 0.23 -18.02 1.27
N ALA A 221 0.60 -19.17 1.81
CA ALA A 221 0.27 -20.48 1.22
C ALA A 221 -1.24 -20.66 1.05
N LYS A 222 -2.05 -20.21 2.04
CA LYS A 222 -3.50 -20.30 2.00
C LYS A 222 -4.10 -19.55 0.82
N VAL A 223 -3.73 -18.29 0.59
CA VAL A 223 -4.29 -17.51 -0.51
C VAL A 223 -3.76 -17.96 -1.88
N LEU A 224 -2.51 -18.44 -1.96
CA LEU A 224 -1.97 -19.02 -3.19
C LEU A 224 -2.70 -20.31 -3.58
N LYS A 225 -3.06 -21.18 -2.61
CA LYS A 225 -3.88 -22.38 -2.84
C LYS A 225 -5.29 -22.03 -3.34
N LEU A 226 -5.81 -20.85 -3.08
CA LEU A 226 -7.09 -20.33 -3.58
C LEU A 226 -7.00 -19.69 -4.98
N GLY A 227 -5.81 -19.67 -5.58
CA GLY A 227 -5.60 -19.20 -6.96
C GLY A 227 -4.96 -17.80 -7.06
N ALA A 228 -4.70 -17.11 -5.96
CA ALA A 228 -3.88 -15.90 -5.99
C ALA A 228 -2.49 -16.21 -6.56
N LYS A 229 -1.89 -15.25 -7.25
CA LYS A 229 -0.54 -15.38 -7.84
C LYS A 229 0.54 -14.71 -7.00
N GLY A 230 0.16 -13.91 -6.02
CA GLY A 230 1.06 -13.25 -5.09
C GLY A 230 0.31 -12.64 -3.91
N VAL A 231 1.07 -12.05 -3.01
CA VAL A 231 0.57 -11.35 -1.83
C VAL A 231 1.16 -9.95 -1.72
N GLN A 232 0.40 -9.02 -1.12
CA GLN A 232 0.93 -7.72 -0.73
C GLN A 232 0.85 -7.59 0.80
N MET A 233 1.97 -7.23 1.43
CA MET A 233 2.13 -7.14 2.87
C MET A 233 2.73 -5.79 3.26
N GLY A 234 2.13 -5.11 4.24
CA GLY A 234 2.67 -3.85 4.77
C GLY A 234 3.26 -4.01 6.16
N THR A 235 2.43 -4.33 7.12
CA THR A 235 2.70 -4.33 8.56
C THR A 235 4.00 -5.04 8.97
N ARG A 236 4.28 -6.22 8.41
CA ARG A 236 5.52 -6.98 8.68
C ARG A 236 6.77 -6.21 8.29
N PHE A 237 6.72 -5.44 7.19
CA PHE A 237 7.86 -4.71 6.67
C PHE A 237 8.15 -3.40 7.42
N VAL A 238 7.22 -2.91 8.26
CA VAL A 238 7.47 -1.74 9.12
C VAL A 238 8.56 -2.04 10.15
N ALA A 239 8.50 -3.20 10.79
CA ALA A 239 9.50 -3.61 11.79
C ALA A 239 10.73 -4.23 11.11
N THR A 240 11.32 -3.50 10.15
CA THR A 240 12.57 -3.88 9.50
C THR A 240 13.63 -2.80 9.63
N ASN A 241 14.91 -3.21 9.57
CA ASN A 241 16.04 -2.28 9.64
C ASN A 241 15.97 -1.26 8.50
N GLU A 242 15.51 -1.68 7.33
CA GLU A 242 15.47 -0.88 6.11
C GLU A 242 14.22 -0.03 5.97
N CYS A 243 13.20 -0.20 6.82
CA CYS A 243 12.06 0.71 6.88
C CYS A 243 12.53 2.15 7.06
N ASP A 244 12.00 3.07 6.23
CA ASP A 244 12.47 4.46 6.19
C ASP A 244 11.96 5.32 7.36
N ALA A 245 10.99 4.82 8.14
CA ALA A 245 10.47 5.49 9.34
C ALA A 245 11.50 5.54 10.49
N SER A 246 11.26 6.44 11.45
CA SER A 246 12.08 6.52 12.66
C SER A 246 12.04 5.23 13.49
N GLU A 247 12.99 5.06 14.38
CA GLU A 247 13.05 3.89 15.27
C GLU A 247 11.85 3.86 16.22
N GLU A 248 11.44 5.01 16.74
CA GLU A 248 10.28 5.16 17.61
C GLU A 248 8.99 4.68 16.91
N PHE A 249 8.84 4.98 15.60
CA PHE A 249 7.73 4.49 14.81
C PHE A 249 7.71 2.96 14.71
N LYS A 250 8.86 2.34 14.45
CA LYS A 250 8.98 0.87 14.40
C LYS A 250 8.71 0.25 15.76
N MET A 251 9.23 0.86 16.83
CA MET A 251 9.02 0.40 18.20
C MET A 251 7.56 0.52 18.64
N ALA A 252 6.78 1.46 18.11
CA ALA A 252 5.34 1.51 18.37
C ALA A 252 4.63 0.23 17.92
N TYR A 253 5.08 -0.41 16.83
CA TYR A 253 4.56 -1.72 16.41
C TYR A 253 5.03 -2.84 17.33
N VAL A 254 6.31 -2.88 17.68
CA VAL A 254 6.90 -3.92 18.54
C VAL A 254 6.27 -3.91 19.94
N ASN A 255 5.96 -2.72 20.46
CA ASN A 255 5.39 -2.55 21.80
C ASN A 255 3.87 -2.68 21.83
N SER A 256 3.19 -2.78 20.67
CA SER A 256 1.73 -2.84 20.63
C SER A 256 1.20 -4.21 21.04
N THR A 257 0.15 -4.23 21.84
CA THR A 257 -0.61 -5.42 22.20
C THR A 257 -1.83 -5.60 21.28
N LYS A 258 -2.51 -6.74 21.38
CA LYS A 258 -3.72 -7.01 20.60
C LYS A 258 -4.84 -6.01 20.90
N GLU A 259 -4.93 -5.59 22.14
CA GLU A 259 -5.91 -4.64 22.66
C GLU A 259 -5.70 -3.23 22.14
N ASP A 260 -4.46 -2.90 21.75
CA ASP A 260 -4.11 -1.60 21.17
C ASP A 260 -4.50 -1.51 19.69
N ILE A 261 -4.71 -2.63 18.99
CA ILE A 261 -5.00 -2.60 17.56
C ILE A 261 -6.51 -2.50 17.33
N GLY A 262 -6.93 -1.47 16.62
CA GLY A 262 -8.35 -1.26 16.37
C GLY A 262 -8.66 -0.25 15.28
N LEU A 263 -9.95 0.00 15.10
CA LEU A 263 -10.41 1.06 14.23
C LEU A 263 -10.11 2.43 14.86
N VAL A 264 -9.69 3.36 14.03
CA VAL A 264 -9.37 4.73 14.42
C VAL A 264 -10.14 5.73 13.54
N LYS A 265 -10.52 6.85 14.14
CA LYS A 265 -11.24 7.92 13.42
C LYS A 265 -10.30 8.54 12.38
N SER A 266 -10.77 8.63 11.14
CA SER A 266 -10.02 9.25 10.05
C SER A 266 -10.76 10.45 9.48
N PRO A 267 -10.07 11.55 9.13
CA PRO A 267 -10.68 12.76 8.57
C PRO A 267 -11.07 12.61 7.09
N VAL A 268 -10.76 11.48 6.45
CA VAL A 268 -10.98 11.29 5.00
C VAL A 268 -12.28 10.54 4.66
N GLY A 269 -13.15 10.31 5.64
CA GLY A 269 -14.46 9.71 5.41
C GLY A 269 -14.47 8.19 5.24
N LEU A 270 -13.33 7.53 5.45
CA LEU A 270 -13.18 6.07 5.46
C LEU A 270 -12.75 5.61 6.86
N PRO A 271 -13.18 4.42 7.34
CA PRO A 271 -12.61 3.87 8.57
C PRO A 271 -11.12 3.60 8.37
N GLY A 272 -10.33 3.86 9.42
CA GLY A 272 -8.92 3.51 9.46
C GLY A 272 -8.65 2.42 10.48
N ARG A 273 -7.55 1.66 10.30
CA ARG A 273 -7.04 0.78 11.35
C ARG A 273 -5.63 1.18 11.73
N GLY A 274 -5.39 1.22 13.04
CA GLY A 274 -4.12 1.63 13.60
C GLY A 274 -3.97 1.25 15.06
N ILE A 275 -2.93 1.77 15.68
CA ILE A 275 -2.69 1.67 17.11
C ILE A 275 -3.56 2.71 17.81
N ARG A 276 -4.38 2.28 18.77
CA ARG A 276 -5.25 3.11 19.62
C ARG A 276 -4.44 3.73 20.77
N ASN A 277 -3.42 4.50 20.39
CA ASN A 277 -2.55 5.24 21.30
C ASN A 277 -3.29 6.43 21.97
N THR A 278 -2.57 7.26 22.70
CA THR A 278 -3.11 8.46 23.36
C THR A 278 -3.80 9.41 22.37
N PHE A 279 -3.22 9.62 21.19
CA PHE A 279 -3.80 10.45 20.13
C PHE A 279 -5.14 9.88 19.64
N ALA A 280 -5.18 8.59 19.27
CA ALA A 280 -6.39 7.96 18.72
C ALA A 280 -7.56 8.03 19.71
N LYS A 281 -7.30 7.78 21.01
CA LYS A 281 -8.29 7.89 22.08
C LYS A 281 -8.77 9.34 22.26
N ARG A 282 -7.88 10.33 22.22
CA ARG A 282 -8.21 11.75 22.32
C ARG A 282 -9.13 12.22 21.19
N ILE A 283 -8.84 11.80 19.95
CA ILE A 283 -9.61 12.21 18.76
C ILE A 283 -11.02 11.59 18.72
N GLU A 284 -11.29 10.54 19.47
CA GLU A 284 -12.66 10.03 19.61
C GLU A 284 -13.61 11.07 20.24
N VAL A 285 -13.12 11.89 21.18
CA VAL A 285 -13.92 12.81 22.00
C VAL A 285 -13.62 14.30 21.76
N SER A 286 -12.54 14.64 21.07
CA SER A 286 -12.13 16.02 20.79
C SER A 286 -11.51 16.15 19.41
N ASN A 287 -11.34 17.40 18.95
CA ASN A 287 -10.64 17.68 17.69
C ASN A 287 -9.29 18.36 18.00
N ASP A 288 -8.26 18.02 17.23
CA ASP A 288 -6.98 18.74 17.29
C ASP A 288 -7.01 19.94 16.32
N PRO A 289 -6.41 21.08 16.71
CA PRO A 289 -6.34 22.24 15.84
C PRO A 289 -5.50 21.94 14.59
N ILE A 290 -5.98 22.40 13.44
CA ILE A 290 -5.25 22.27 12.17
C ILE A 290 -4.12 23.31 12.15
N ARG A 291 -2.89 22.85 12.37
CA ARG A 291 -1.69 23.70 12.37
C ARG A 291 -1.34 24.20 10.97
N LYS A 292 -1.51 23.32 9.97
CA LYS A 292 -1.19 23.60 8.57
C LYS A 292 -2.01 22.72 7.62
N CYS A 293 -2.24 23.22 6.41
CA CYS A 293 -2.87 22.47 5.33
C CYS A 293 -1.91 22.33 4.13
N TYR A 294 -1.57 21.08 3.78
CA TYR A 294 -0.73 20.74 2.62
C TYR A 294 -1.54 20.52 1.35
N ASN A 295 -2.85 20.77 1.37
CA ASN A 295 -3.75 20.54 0.23
C ASN A 295 -3.66 19.10 -0.34
N CYS A 296 -3.48 18.10 0.52
CA CYS A 296 -3.13 16.72 0.18
C CYS A 296 -4.27 15.92 -0.46
N ILE A 297 -5.54 16.23 -0.13
CA ILE A 297 -6.73 15.47 -0.54
C ILE A 297 -7.77 16.40 -1.15
N GLY A 298 -8.29 16.02 -2.33
CA GLY A 298 -9.15 16.84 -3.17
C GLY A 298 -10.48 17.27 -2.56
N LYS A 299 -11.02 16.51 -1.63
CA LYS A 299 -12.33 16.77 -0.99
C LYS A 299 -12.22 16.86 0.52
N CYS A 300 -11.11 17.38 1.05
CA CYS A 300 -10.93 17.55 2.48
C CYS A 300 -11.82 18.67 3.02
N PRO A 301 -12.79 18.40 3.92
CA PRO A 301 -13.65 19.41 4.52
C PRO A 301 -12.90 20.11 5.66
N LYS A 302 -11.94 20.95 5.33
CA LYS A 302 -10.94 21.56 6.24
C LYS A 302 -11.51 22.16 7.53
N LYS A 303 -12.79 22.58 7.54
CA LYS A 303 -13.44 23.18 8.72
C LYS A 303 -14.03 22.14 9.69
N ASP A 304 -14.31 20.94 9.20
CA ASP A 304 -15.10 19.93 9.93
C ASP A 304 -14.31 18.63 10.21
N ILE A 305 -12.99 18.63 9.96
CA ILE A 305 -12.15 17.45 10.23
C ILE A 305 -11.63 17.46 11.67
N PRO A 306 -11.51 16.28 12.29
CA PRO A 306 -11.03 16.17 13.67
C PRO A 306 -9.53 16.49 13.82
N TYR A 307 -8.74 16.37 12.76
CA TYR A 307 -7.30 16.67 12.70
C TYR A 307 -6.80 16.66 11.25
N CYS A 308 -5.62 17.22 10.99
CA CYS A 308 -4.98 17.13 9.67
C CYS A 308 -4.25 15.78 9.53
N ILE A 309 -4.69 14.96 8.57
CA ILE A 309 -4.10 13.62 8.34
C ILE A 309 -2.60 13.71 7.98
N SER A 310 -2.23 14.64 7.09
CA SER A 310 -0.83 14.79 6.67
C SER A 310 0.08 15.22 7.81
N CYS A 311 -0.35 16.20 8.64
CA CYS A 311 0.43 16.60 9.82
C CYS A 311 0.63 15.42 10.77
N SER A 312 -0.46 14.69 11.08
CA SER A 312 -0.39 13.57 12.00
C SER A 312 0.51 12.44 11.50
N LEU A 313 0.45 12.09 10.20
CA LEU A 313 1.31 11.06 9.62
C LEU A 313 2.78 11.50 9.53
N ILE A 314 3.05 12.77 9.25
CA ILE A 314 4.41 13.33 9.24
C ILE A 314 5.01 13.33 10.66
N ASP A 315 4.23 13.72 11.65
CA ASP A 315 4.68 13.72 13.04
C ASP A 315 4.97 12.29 13.52
N SER A 316 4.09 11.32 13.21
CA SER A 316 4.26 9.94 13.64
C SER A 316 5.51 9.29 13.06
N VAL A 317 5.77 9.49 11.75
CA VAL A 317 6.96 8.89 11.12
C VAL A 317 8.28 9.50 11.63
N LYS A 318 8.21 10.72 12.16
CA LYS A 318 9.35 11.41 12.82
C LYS A 318 9.56 10.98 14.27
N GLY A 319 8.68 10.13 14.84
CA GLY A 319 8.82 9.58 16.18
C GLY A 319 7.76 10.03 17.19
N GLU A 320 6.88 11.00 16.85
CA GLU A 320 5.81 11.48 17.75
C GLU A 320 4.62 10.51 17.79
N THR A 321 4.89 9.24 18.07
CA THR A 321 3.92 8.15 17.93
C THR A 321 2.78 8.17 18.93
N GLU A 322 2.97 8.72 20.14
CA GLU A 322 1.90 8.82 21.15
C GLU A 322 0.91 9.94 20.88
N ASN A 323 1.36 11.02 20.21
CA ASN A 323 0.58 12.22 19.95
C ASN A 323 0.13 12.35 18.49
N SER A 324 0.29 11.29 17.70
CA SER A 324 -0.07 11.28 16.28
C SER A 324 -0.57 9.91 15.83
N LEU A 325 -1.10 9.85 14.60
CA LEU A 325 -1.73 8.66 14.06
C LEU A 325 -0.70 7.63 13.61
N VAL A 326 -0.80 6.42 14.13
CA VAL A 326 0.00 5.26 13.72
C VAL A 326 -0.92 4.21 13.10
N PHE A 327 -0.95 4.13 11.78
CA PHE A 327 -1.69 3.09 11.07
C PHE A 327 -0.97 1.74 11.14
N CYS A 328 -1.71 0.64 11.28
CA CYS A 328 -1.18 -0.72 11.22
C CYS A 328 -2.28 -1.72 10.85
N GLY A 329 -1.93 -2.88 10.33
CA GLY A 329 -2.87 -3.97 10.09
C GLY A 329 -3.26 -4.72 11.37
N SER A 330 -4.31 -5.54 11.27
CA SER A 330 -4.89 -6.28 12.41
C SER A 330 -3.90 -7.18 13.15
N ASN A 331 -2.83 -7.62 12.48
CA ASN A 331 -1.82 -8.53 13.01
C ASN A 331 -0.55 -7.81 13.55
N ALA A 332 -0.55 -6.49 13.69
CA ALA A 332 0.63 -5.73 14.14
C ALA A 332 1.15 -6.18 15.51
N TYR A 333 0.26 -6.52 16.43
CA TYR A 333 0.59 -7.01 17.77
C TYR A 333 1.43 -8.30 17.82
N LYS A 334 1.60 -8.98 16.69
CA LYS A 334 2.44 -10.19 16.59
C LYS A 334 3.91 -9.88 16.33
N ILE A 335 4.23 -8.62 16.09
CA ILE A 335 5.60 -8.16 15.85
C ILE A 335 6.29 -7.99 17.20
N ASP A 336 7.38 -8.71 17.41
CA ASP A 336 8.13 -8.73 18.67
C ASP A 336 9.54 -8.12 18.58
N LYS A 337 10.01 -7.86 17.36
CA LYS A 337 11.36 -7.34 17.11
C LYS A 337 11.50 -6.71 15.73
N ILE A 338 12.52 -5.89 15.57
CA ILE A 338 12.97 -5.35 14.29
C ILE A 338 14.02 -6.30 13.70
N VAL A 339 13.86 -6.66 12.43
CA VAL A 339 14.73 -7.61 11.73
C VAL A 339 15.17 -7.06 10.36
N PRO A 340 16.28 -7.53 9.75
CA PRO A 340 16.59 -7.22 8.36
C PRO A 340 15.48 -7.71 7.41
N VAL A 341 15.21 -6.96 6.32
CA VAL A 341 14.26 -7.38 5.26
C VAL A 341 14.60 -8.76 4.73
N LYS A 342 15.89 -9.05 4.53
CA LYS A 342 16.35 -10.36 4.06
C LYS A 342 15.90 -11.48 4.98
N SER A 343 16.11 -11.33 6.29
CA SER A 343 15.71 -12.33 7.29
C SER A 343 14.18 -12.54 7.33
N LEU A 344 13.41 -11.44 7.21
CA LEU A 344 11.95 -11.54 7.13
C LEU A 344 11.50 -12.32 5.89
N ILE A 345 12.07 -12.04 4.74
CA ILE A 345 11.72 -12.74 3.49
C ILE A 345 12.12 -14.23 3.57
N GLU A 346 13.30 -14.55 4.10
CA GLU A 346 13.76 -15.93 4.30
C GLU A 346 12.83 -16.70 5.26
N GLU A 347 12.38 -16.07 6.34
CA GLU A 347 11.40 -16.62 7.28
C GLU A 347 10.08 -16.95 6.55
N LEU A 348 9.49 -15.97 5.84
CA LEU A 348 8.23 -16.14 5.10
C LEU A 348 8.32 -17.27 4.06
N VAL A 349 9.41 -17.33 3.30
CA VAL A 349 9.66 -18.41 2.29
C VAL A 349 9.75 -19.76 2.98
N SER A 350 10.55 -19.87 4.06
CA SER A 350 10.69 -21.12 4.81
C SER A 350 9.36 -21.60 5.42
N GLU A 351 8.52 -20.67 5.90
CA GLU A 351 7.19 -21.03 6.40
C GLU A 351 6.28 -21.56 5.29
N VAL A 352 6.27 -20.91 4.11
CA VAL A 352 5.49 -21.40 2.95
C VAL A 352 5.94 -22.78 2.51
N GLU A 353 7.23 -23.08 2.53
CA GLU A 353 7.78 -24.38 2.12
C GLU A 353 7.32 -25.53 3.02
N LYS A 354 6.94 -25.26 4.27
CA LYS A 354 6.40 -26.23 5.23
C LYS A 354 4.92 -26.54 5.04
N GLU A 355 4.18 -25.74 4.27
CA GLU A 355 2.73 -25.90 3.97
C GLU A 355 2.51 -26.71 2.67
#